data_fbe18359a3cad8d01ce57a575e8df294
#
_entry.id   fbe18359a3cad8d01ce57a575e8df294
#
_cell.length_a   1.000
_cell.length_b   1.000
_cell.length_c   1.000
_cell.angle_alpha   90.00
_cell.angle_beta   90.00
_cell.angle_gamma   90.00
#
_symmetry.space_group_name_H-M   'P 1'
#
loop_
_entity.id
_entity.type
_entity.pdbx_description
1 polymer ?
#
loop_
_entity_poly.entity_id
_entity_poly.type
_entity_poly.pdbx_seq_one_letter_code
_entity_poly.pdbx_strand_id
1 'polypeptide(L)'
;MTTLTWDHAVQFVNQPEAAIEALSGQKLNAVAGGRHPGWGTRNALSYFGLTYIEFLAIADGAELLCAAETFLLSRDASRLLPENEALYRVALRSDDIARTHAELHQQGLRVSPIVNGQRNDPQGNVISWRIFTIDGDFDGLVYPFVLQWGEEDDARLIRLQAQGLAAPHPLGEIELQRAVFAVHNPRAVRDR
;
A
#
# COMPACT_ATOMS: atom_id res chain seq x y z
N MET A 1 3.91 23.64 -2.72
CA MET A 1 3.25 22.56 -1.96
C MET A 1 3.47 21.28 -2.75
N THR A 2 3.77 20.18 -2.08
CA THR A 2 3.79 18.86 -2.68
C THR A 2 2.36 18.35 -2.89
N THR A 3 2.15 17.56 -3.93
CA THR A 3 0.86 16.92 -4.19
C THR A 3 0.85 15.53 -3.55
N LEU A 4 -0.16 15.26 -2.75
CA LEU A 4 -0.44 13.94 -2.22
C LEU A 4 -1.71 13.40 -2.86
N THR A 5 -1.62 12.21 -3.43
CA THR A 5 -2.76 11.53 -4.05
C THR A 5 -2.93 10.15 -3.42
N TRP A 6 -4.16 9.68 -3.26
CA TRP A 6 -4.39 8.33 -2.79
C TRP A 6 -3.80 7.32 -3.78
N ASP A 7 -2.92 6.46 -3.29
CA ASP A 7 -2.28 5.42 -4.10
C ASP A 7 -2.97 4.07 -3.91
N HIS A 8 -3.04 3.56 -2.69
CA HIS A 8 -3.69 2.28 -2.44
C HIS A 8 -4.16 2.12 -0.99
N ALA A 9 -4.94 1.07 -0.78
CA ALA A 9 -5.28 0.57 0.54
C ALA A 9 -4.63 -0.79 0.75
N VAL A 10 -4.11 -1.04 1.95
CA VAL A 10 -3.47 -2.31 2.32
C VAL A 10 -4.43 -3.13 3.17
N GLN A 11 -4.80 -4.29 2.67
CA GLN A 11 -5.48 -5.34 3.42
C GLN A 11 -4.49 -6.43 3.77
N PHE A 12 -4.27 -6.65 5.06
CA PHE A 12 -3.49 -7.77 5.53
C PHE A 12 -4.31 -9.05 5.42
N VAL A 13 -3.72 -10.08 4.79
CA VAL A 13 -4.38 -11.37 4.53
C VAL A 13 -3.40 -12.51 4.79
N ASN A 14 -3.92 -13.68 5.14
CA ASN A 14 -3.09 -14.87 5.31
C ASN A 14 -2.64 -15.44 3.96
N GLN A 15 -3.51 -15.41 2.96
CA GLN A 15 -3.29 -15.99 1.65
C GLN A 15 -3.76 -15.03 0.54
N PRO A 16 -2.86 -14.33 -0.16
CA PRO A 16 -3.23 -13.44 -1.25
C PRO A 16 -3.95 -14.16 -2.40
N GLU A 17 -3.68 -15.43 -2.59
CA GLU A 17 -4.34 -16.29 -3.59
C GLU A 17 -5.84 -16.41 -3.33
N ALA A 18 -6.23 -16.51 -2.06
CA ALA A 18 -7.64 -16.55 -1.68
C ALA A 18 -8.35 -15.21 -1.97
N ALA A 19 -7.66 -14.08 -1.83
CA ALA A 19 -8.19 -12.78 -2.21
C ALA A 19 -8.38 -12.66 -3.73
N ILE A 20 -7.44 -13.19 -4.54
CA ILE A 20 -7.58 -13.25 -6.01
C ILE A 20 -8.83 -14.06 -6.39
N GLU A 21 -9.00 -15.22 -5.79
CA GLU A 21 -10.15 -16.10 -6.07
C GLU A 21 -11.47 -15.45 -5.67
N ALA A 22 -11.54 -14.85 -4.47
CA ALA A 22 -12.73 -14.16 -3.99
C ALA A 22 -13.14 -12.99 -4.89
N LEU A 23 -12.19 -12.18 -5.35
CA LEU A 23 -12.43 -11.07 -6.27
C LEU A 23 -12.86 -11.56 -7.65
N SER A 24 -12.24 -12.64 -8.16
CA SER A 24 -12.64 -13.26 -9.42
C SER A 24 -14.09 -13.72 -9.38
N GLY A 25 -14.55 -14.29 -8.26
CA GLY A 25 -15.95 -14.64 -8.03
C GLY A 25 -16.91 -13.44 -8.09
N GLN A 26 -16.42 -12.24 -7.83
CA GLN A 26 -17.15 -10.97 -7.93
C GLN A 26 -16.93 -10.26 -9.28
N LYS A 27 -16.32 -10.91 -10.25
CA LYS A 27 -15.94 -10.34 -11.55
C LYS A 27 -15.00 -9.14 -11.45
N LEU A 28 -14.13 -9.15 -10.45
CA LEU A 28 -13.05 -8.19 -10.27
C LEU A 28 -11.71 -8.86 -10.58
N ASN A 29 -10.83 -8.15 -11.27
CA ASN A 29 -9.48 -8.63 -11.55
C ASN A 29 -8.59 -8.42 -10.31
N ALA A 30 -7.84 -9.45 -9.96
CA ALA A 30 -6.70 -9.34 -9.07
C ALA A 30 -5.59 -10.26 -9.58
N VAL A 31 -4.35 -9.88 -9.32
CA VAL A 31 -3.16 -10.59 -9.84
C VAL A 31 -2.13 -10.77 -8.73
N ALA A 32 -1.31 -11.80 -8.85
CA ALA A 32 -0.15 -11.94 -7.99
C ALA A 32 0.83 -10.78 -8.25
N GLY A 33 1.29 -10.14 -7.19
CA GLY A 33 2.24 -9.04 -7.25
C GLY A 33 3.69 -9.53 -7.19
N GLY A 34 4.14 -9.98 -6.01
CA GLY A 34 5.49 -10.47 -5.80
C GLY A 34 5.92 -10.47 -4.34
N ARG A 35 7.18 -10.83 -4.12
CA ARG A 35 7.83 -10.72 -2.80
C ARG A 35 8.48 -9.34 -2.64
N HIS A 36 8.55 -8.90 -1.40
CA HIS A 36 9.31 -7.73 -0.98
C HIS A 36 10.56 -8.21 -0.22
N PRO A 37 11.69 -8.37 -0.93
CA PRO A 37 12.94 -8.83 -0.30
C PRO A 37 13.37 -7.91 0.83
N GLY A 38 13.78 -8.49 1.94
CA GLY A 38 14.19 -7.74 3.14
C GLY A 38 13.03 -7.28 4.04
N TRP A 39 11.78 -7.45 3.61
CA TRP A 39 10.59 -7.09 4.41
C TRP A 39 9.74 -8.28 4.85
N GLY A 40 10.04 -9.47 4.32
CA GLY A 40 9.38 -10.72 4.69
C GLY A 40 7.93 -10.84 4.24
N THR A 41 7.49 -10.01 3.28
CA THR A 41 6.12 -9.94 2.80
C THR A 41 6.00 -10.30 1.31
N ARG A 42 4.78 -10.64 0.89
CA ARG A 42 4.36 -10.85 -0.50
C ARG A 42 2.95 -10.33 -0.70
N ASN A 43 2.53 -10.08 -1.92
CA ASN A 43 1.22 -9.50 -2.16
C ASN A 43 0.49 -10.04 -3.39
N ALA A 44 -0.82 -9.74 -3.44
CA ALA A 44 -1.63 -9.67 -4.64
C ALA A 44 -2.21 -8.25 -4.77
N LEU A 45 -2.61 -7.88 -5.97
CA LEU A 45 -2.99 -6.51 -6.31
C LEU A 45 -4.27 -6.51 -7.15
N SER A 46 -5.21 -5.63 -6.82
CA SER A 46 -6.40 -5.36 -7.64
C SER A 46 -6.40 -3.88 -8.02
N TYR A 47 -6.19 -3.58 -9.30
CA TYR A 47 -6.03 -2.22 -9.83
C TYR A 47 -7.34 -1.62 -10.30
N PHE A 48 -7.53 -0.33 -10.00
CA PHE A 48 -8.63 0.53 -10.43
C PHE A 48 -8.02 1.82 -11.02
N GLY A 49 -7.40 1.69 -12.17
CA GLY A 49 -6.51 2.71 -12.73
C GLY A 49 -5.16 2.71 -12.01
N LEU A 50 -4.73 3.87 -11.52
CA LEU A 50 -3.51 4.00 -10.71
C LEU A 50 -3.73 3.64 -9.23
N THR A 51 -4.97 3.72 -8.75
CA THR A 51 -5.32 3.35 -7.39
C THR A 51 -5.60 1.85 -7.31
N TYR A 52 -5.22 1.19 -6.21
CA TYR A 52 -5.40 -0.25 -6.08
C TYR A 52 -5.63 -0.71 -4.63
N ILE A 53 -6.02 -1.95 -4.46
CA ILE A 53 -6.01 -2.65 -3.18
C ILE A 53 -4.83 -3.61 -3.20
N GLU A 54 -3.97 -3.51 -2.18
CA GLU A 54 -2.89 -4.44 -1.91
C GLU A 54 -3.34 -5.47 -0.88
N PHE A 55 -3.30 -6.74 -1.22
CA PHE A 55 -3.49 -7.87 -0.30
C PHE A 55 -2.12 -8.34 0.16
N LEU A 56 -1.70 -7.91 1.34
CA LEU A 56 -0.35 -8.12 1.87
C LEU A 56 -0.33 -9.29 2.85
N ALA A 57 0.57 -10.22 2.62
CA ALA A 57 0.73 -11.42 3.44
C ALA A 57 2.19 -11.63 3.86
N ILE A 58 2.38 -12.48 4.86
CA ILE A 58 3.71 -12.94 5.26
C ILE A 58 4.23 -13.93 4.21
N ALA A 59 5.46 -13.71 3.76
CA ALA A 59 6.19 -14.61 2.86
C ALA A 59 7.26 -15.41 3.59
N ASP A 60 7.92 -14.78 4.57
CA ASP A 60 8.99 -15.36 5.37
C ASP A 60 8.94 -14.75 6.77
N GLY A 61 8.64 -15.61 7.76
CA GLY A 61 8.46 -15.16 9.14
C GLY A 61 9.76 -14.67 9.79
N ALA A 62 10.90 -15.25 9.46
CA ALA A 62 12.19 -14.83 10.04
C ALA A 62 12.61 -13.45 9.47
N GLU A 63 12.49 -13.28 8.15
CA GLU A 63 12.75 -12.01 7.48
C GLU A 63 11.79 -10.92 7.97
N LEU A 64 10.48 -11.26 8.14
CA LEU A 64 9.47 -10.36 8.67
C LEU A 64 9.82 -9.85 10.07
N LEU A 65 10.19 -10.74 11.00
CA LEU A 65 10.52 -10.37 12.37
C LEU A 65 11.73 -9.44 12.43
N CYS A 66 12.74 -9.69 11.61
CA CYS A 66 13.90 -8.81 11.48
C CYS A 66 13.49 -7.43 10.94
N ALA A 67 12.68 -7.40 9.89
CA ALA A 67 12.19 -6.16 9.29
C ALA A 67 11.24 -5.38 10.22
N ALA A 68 10.45 -6.05 11.04
CA ALA A 68 9.47 -5.44 11.95
C ALA A 68 10.10 -4.52 13.01
N GLU A 69 11.39 -4.68 13.30
CA GLU A 69 12.13 -3.77 14.21
C GLU A 69 12.25 -2.35 13.64
N THR A 70 12.34 -2.22 12.32
CA THR A 70 12.63 -0.95 11.64
C THR A 70 11.57 -0.51 10.63
N PHE A 71 10.75 -1.42 10.11
CA PHE A 71 9.78 -1.15 9.07
C PHE A 71 8.34 -1.39 9.54
N LEU A 72 7.54 -0.31 9.52
CA LEU A 72 6.20 -0.28 10.12
C LEU A 72 5.22 -1.28 9.48
N LEU A 73 5.24 -1.48 8.17
CA LEU A 73 4.33 -2.42 7.50
C LEU A 73 4.63 -3.87 7.87
N SER A 74 5.91 -4.25 8.02
CA SER A 74 6.29 -5.58 8.52
C SER A 74 5.86 -5.76 9.98
N ARG A 75 5.96 -4.71 10.80
CA ARG A 75 5.45 -4.71 12.18
C ARG A 75 3.94 -4.88 12.24
N ASP A 76 3.19 -4.19 11.38
CA ASP A 76 1.75 -4.35 11.31
C ASP A 76 1.36 -5.77 10.90
N ALA A 77 2.03 -6.32 9.88
CA ALA A 77 1.80 -7.71 9.44
C ALA A 77 2.04 -8.70 10.58
N SER A 78 3.16 -8.55 11.33
CA SER A 78 3.48 -9.45 12.44
C SER A 78 2.51 -9.34 13.62
N ARG A 79 1.84 -8.20 13.78
CA ARG A 79 0.85 -7.97 14.86
C ARG A 79 -0.56 -8.41 14.49
N LEU A 80 -0.92 -8.33 13.22
CA LEU A 80 -2.25 -8.65 12.74
C LEU A 80 -2.39 -10.12 12.38
N LEU A 81 -1.43 -10.66 11.64
CA LEU A 81 -1.51 -12.01 11.10
C LEU A 81 -0.91 -13.07 12.04
N PRO A 82 -1.47 -14.29 12.08
CA PRO A 82 -2.57 -14.76 11.24
C PRO A 82 -3.97 -14.48 11.79
N GLU A 83 -4.11 -13.96 13.01
CA GLU A 83 -5.37 -13.92 13.76
C GLU A 83 -6.36 -12.88 13.23
N ASN A 84 -5.87 -11.80 12.60
CA ASN A 84 -6.72 -10.68 12.19
C ASN A 84 -6.39 -10.20 10.76
N GLU A 85 -7.14 -10.69 9.80
CA GLU A 85 -7.13 -10.14 8.45
C GLU A 85 -7.91 -8.82 8.40
N ALA A 86 -7.26 -7.73 8.03
CA ALA A 86 -7.86 -6.40 8.13
C ALA A 86 -7.44 -5.46 7.00
N LEU A 87 -8.38 -4.65 6.51
CA LEU A 87 -8.08 -3.44 5.75
C LEU A 87 -7.60 -2.39 6.76
N TYR A 88 -6.30 -2.09 6.75
CA TYR A 88 -5.69 -1.43 7.89
C TYR A 88 -4.97 -0.12 7.56
N ARG A 89 -4.25 -0.04 6.43
CA ARG A 89 -3.52 1.17 6.06
C ARG A 89 -3.89 1.70 4.70
N VAL A 90 -3.68 3.01 4.55
CA VAL A 90 -3.76 3.72 3.27
C VAL A 90 -2.37 4.23 2.91
N ALA A 91 -2.03 4.13 1.64
CA ALA A 91 -0.84 4.71 1.05
C ALA A 91 -1.20 5.99 0.27
N LEU A 92 -0.37 7.00 0.44
CA LEU A 92 -0.42 8.22 -0.37
C LEU A 92 0.83 8.29 -1.24
N ARG A 93 0.67 8.57 -2.54
CA ARG A 93 1.83 8.85 -3.38
C ARG A 93 2.09 10.35 -3.44
N SER A 94 3.37 10.68 -3.39
CA SER A 94 3.89 12.05 -3.44
C SER A 94 4.61 12.28 -4.77
N ASP A 95 4.50 13.47 -5.32
CA ASP A 95 5.31 13.96 -6.44
C ASP A 95 6.75 14.32 -5.99
N ASP A 96 6.95 14.65 -4.72
CA ASP A 96 8.27 14.90 -4.11
C ASP A 96 8.31 14.38 -2.67
N ILE A 97 8.73 13.12 -2.52
CA ILE A 97 8.75 12.44 -1.22
C ILE A 97 9.71 13.07 -0.22
N ALA A 98 10.84 13.64 -0.69
CA ALA A 98 11.81 14.27 0.19
C ALA A 98 11.25 15.55 0.82
N ARG A 99 10.58 16.34 0.02
CA ARG A 99 9.91 17.56 0.49
C ARG A 99 8.72 17.22 1.38
N THR A 100 7.87 16.26 1.01
CA THR A 100 6.75 15.80 1.85
C THR A 100 7.24 15.31 3.21
N HIS A 101 8.31 14.51 3.22
CA HIS A 101 8.93 14.04 4.46
C HIS A 101 9.38 15.21 5.36
N ALA A 102 10.07 16.19 4.78
CA ALA A 102 10.54 17.35 5.53
C ALA A 102 9.38 18.20 6.09
N GLU A 103 8.34 18.45 5.29
CA GLU A 103 7.15 19.21 5.69
C GLU A 103 6.41 18.52 6.84
N LEU A 104 6.18 17.19 6.77
CA LEU A 104 5.51 16.45 7.84
C LEU A 104 6.34 16.37 9.12
N HIS A 105 7.66 16.21 8.99
CA HIS A 105 8.58 16.25 10.13
C HIS A 105 8.54 17.62 10.83
N GLN A 106 8.56 18.72 10.07
CA GLN A 106 8.45 20.09 10.62
C GLN A 106 7.11 20.34 11.34
N GLN A 107 6.05 19.65 10.94
CA GLN A 107 4.76 19.68 11.62
C GLN A 107 4.71 18.81 12.89
N GLY A 108 5.82 18.18 13.26
CA GLY A 108 5.94 17.39 14.49
C GLY A 108 5.51 15.92 14.36
N LEU A 109 5.25 15.43 13.15
CA LEU A 109 4.96 14.02 12.94
C LEU A 109 6.25 13.18 13.04
N ARG A 110 6.13 12.00 13.64
CA ARG A 110 7.23 11.03 13.72
C ARG A 110 7.29 10.24 12.43
N VAL A 111 8.17 10.65 11.53
CA VAL A 111 8.38 10.01 10.23
C VAL A 111 9.62 9.12 10.27
N SER A 112 9.56 7.93 9.64
CA SER A 112 10.73 7.08 9.46
C SER A 112 11.70 7.68 8.44
N PRO A 113 12.97 7.24 8.38
CA PRO A 113 13.80 7.53 7.22
C PRO A 113 13.12 7.12 5.92
N ILE A 114 13.44 7.82 4.82
CA ILE A 114 13.04 7.39 3.49
C ILE A 114 13.89 6.18 3.10
N VAL A 115 13.25 5.07 2.74
CA VAL A 115 13.92 3.85 2.29
C VAL A 115 13.53 3.52 0.85
N ASN A 116 14.41 2.82 0.14
CA ASN A 116 14.14 2.33 -1.20
C ASN A 116 13.47 0.95 -1.11
N GLY A 117 12.36 0.80 -1.79
CA GLY A 117 11.70 -0.47 -2.02
C GLY A 117 11.85 -0.92 -3.46
N GLN A 118 11.88 -2.21 -3.67
CA GLN A 118 11.86 -2.80 -5.01
C GLN A 118 11.23 -4.19 -4.98
N ARG A 119 10.68 -4.59 -6.11
CA ARG A 119 10.27 -5.96 -6.40
C ARG A 119 10.41 -6.24 -7.88
N ASN A 120 10.46 -7.49 -8.26
CA ASN A 120 10.35 -7.88 -9.66
C ASN A 120 8.88 -8.11 -10.01
N ASP A 121 8.47 -7.69 -11.20
CA ASP A 121 7.22 -8.13 -11.79
C ASP A 121 7.34 -9.59 -12.31
N PRO A 122 6.22 -10.24 -12.71
CA PRO A 122 6.28 -11.60 -13.26
C PRO A 122 7.13 -11.75 -14.52
N GLN A 123 7.44 -10.65 -15.21
CA GLN A 123 8.29 -10.62 -16.39
C GLN A 123 9.79 -10.38 -16.04
N GLY A 124 10.09 -10.18 -14.75
CA GLY A 124 11.45 -9.95 -14.27
C GLY A 124 11.90 -8.48 -14.29
N ASN A 125 11.03 -7.52 -14.67
CA ASN A 125 11.36 -6.10 -14.61
C ASN A 125 11.37 -5.62 -13.17
N VAL A 126 12.34 -4.76 -12.84
CA VAL A 126 12.42 -4.15 -11.51
C VAL A 126 11.43 -3.00 -11.41
N ILE A 127 10.52 -3.10 -10.46
CA ILE A 127 9.64 -2.01 -10.03
C ILE A 127 10.23 -1.44 -8.76
N SER A 128 10.50 -0.13 -8.75
CA SER A 128 11.12 0.56 -7.61
C SER A 128 10.26 1.70 -7.10
N TRP A 129 10.40 1.98 -5.81
CA TRP A 129 9.77 3.13 -5.16
C TRP A 129 10.62 3.59 -3.98
N ARG A 130 10.35 4.79 -3.51
CA ARG A 130 10.82 5.28 -2.21
C ARG A 130 9.64 5.34 -1.27
N ILE A 131 9.85 5.09 0.02
CA ILE A 131 8.77 5.02 1.01
C ILE A 131 9.27 5.53 2.36
N PHE A 132 8.39 6.20 3.08
CA PHE A 132 8.52 6.40 4.52
C PHE A 132 7.17 6.18 5.21
N THR A 133 7.23 5.86 6.48
CA THR A 133 6.06 5.62 7.33
C THR A 133 5.91 6.71 8.37
N ILE A 134 4.69 6.95 8.80
CA ILE A 134 4.35 7.88 9.88
C ILE A 134 3.93 7.01 11.07
N ASP A 135 4.67 7.13 12.18
CA ASP A 135 4.43 6.31 13.38
C ASP A 135 3.30 6.90 14.22
N GLY A 136 2.49 6.00 14.79
CA GLY A 136 1.37 6.36 15.65
C GLY A 136 0.03 6.41 14.93
N ASP A 137 -0.89 7.05 15.59
CA ASP A 137 -2.27 7.22 15.15
C ASP A 137 -2.83 8.56 15.67
N PHE A 138 -4.00 8.92 15.18
CA PHE A 138 -4.79 9.98 15.73
C PHE A 138 -6.15 9.41 16.17
N ASP A 139 -6.37 9.34 17.49
CA ASP A 139 -7.61 8.82 18.08
C ASP A 139 -8.00 7.41 17.57
N GLY A 140 -6.99 6.54 17.41
CA GLY A 140 -7.10 5.17 16.89
C GLY A 140 -7.09 5.06 15.36
N LEU A 141 -7.11 6.15 14.61
CA LEU A 141 -6.90 6.16 13.17
C LEU A 141 -5.41 6.14 12.87
N VAL A 142 -4.89 5.00 12.43
CA VAL A 142 -3.48 4.87 12.06
C VAL A 142 -3.13 5.79 10.90
N TYR A 143 -1.95 6.43 10.98
CA TYR A 143 -1.51 7.32 9.92
C TYR A 143 -1.24 6.55 8.62
N PRO A 144 -1.48 7.16 7.45
CA PRO A 144 -1.05 6.63 6.17
C PRO A 144 0.47 6.56 6.10
N PHE A 145 0.98 5.80 5.16
CA PHE A 145 2.38 5.94 4.74
C PHE A 145 2.47 6.64 3.39
N VAL A 146 3.66 7.14 3.08
CA VAL A 146 3.88 7.91 1.85
C VAL A 146 4.91 7.21 0.99
N LEU A 147 4.63 7.15 -0.31
CA LEU A 147 5.57 6.61 -1.30
C LEU A 147 5.69 7.54 -2.51
N GLN A 148 6.77 7.33 -3.26
CA GLN A 148 6.97 7.88 -4.59
C GLN A 148 7.48 6.78 -5.50
N TRP A 149 6.80 6.55 -6.61
CA TRP A 149 7.21 5.57 -7.61
C TRP A 149 8.46 6.03 -8.35
N GLY A 150 9.23 5.08 -8.91
CA GLY A 150 10.40 5.37 -9.75
C GLY A 150 10.04 5.83 -11.16
N GLU A 151 8.75 6.00 -11.45
CA GLU A 151 8.21 6.43 -12.74
C GLU A 151 7.05 7.41 -12.53
N GLU A 152 6.81 8.28 -13.52
CA GLU A 152 5.70 9.22 -13.52
C GLU A 152 4.35 8.50 -13.70
N ASP A 153 3.26 9.11 -13.19
CA ASP A 153 1.91 8.53 -13.16
C ASP A 153 1.42 8.08 -14.55
N ASP A 154 1.59 8.93 -15.58
CA ASP A 154 1.15 8.62 -16.94
C ASP A 154 1.92 7.41 -17.53
N ALA A 155 3.24 7.39 -17.33
CA ALA A 155 4.07 6.28 -17.79
C ALA A 155 3.72 4.98 -17.03
N ARG A 156 3.48 5.09 -15.72
CA ARG A 156 3.04 3.95 -14.89
C ARG A 156 1.69 3.40 -15.35
N LEU A 157 0.71 4.27 -15.63
CA LEU A 157 -0.62 3.83 -16.10
C LEU A 157 -0.52 3.11 -17.45
N ILE A 158 0.23 3.68 -18.41
CA ILE A 158 0.45 3.07 -19.73
C ILE A 158 1.09 1.68 -19.57
N ARG A 159 2.11 1.56 -18.73
CA ARG A 159 2.76 0.28 -18.46
C ARG A 159 1.80 -0.74 -17.82
N LEU A 160 1.04 -0.35 -16.81
CA LEU A 160 0.06 -1.21 -16.15
C LEU A 160 -1.02 -1.70 -17.11
N GLN A 161 -1.50 -0.84 -18.00
CA GLN A 161 -2.46 -1.20 -19.05
C GLN A 161 -1.85 -2.14 -20.08
N ALA A 162 -0.64 -1.85 -20.56
CA ALA A 162 0.08 -2.71 -21.50
C ALA A 162 0.36 -4.12 -20.95
N GLN A 163 0.56 -4.24 -19.64
CA GLN A 163 0.72 -5.51 -18.93
C GLN A 163 -0.62 -6.19 -18.56
N GLY A 164 -1.76 -5.57 -18.85
CA GLY A 164 -3.08 -6.07 -18.49
C GLY A 164 -3.41 -6.00 -17.00
N LEU A 165 -2.59 -5.32 -16.19
CA LEU A 165 -2.77 -5.21 -14.75
C LEU A 165 -3.85 -4.20 -14.37
N ALA A 166 -3.92 -3.06 -15.09
CA ALA A 166 -4.97 -2.06 -14.98
C ALA A 166 -6.01 -2.19 -16.12
N ALA A 167 -6.28 -3.41 -16.58
CA ALA A 167 -7.33 -3.69 -17.53
C ALA A 167 -8.72 -3.50 -16.88
N PRO A 168 -9.75 -3.12 -17.65
CA PRO A 168 -11.12 -3.07 -17.15
C PRO A 168 -11.52 -4.37 -16.47
N HIS A 169 -12.25 -4.28 -15.37
CA HIS A 169 -12.79 -5.45 -14.72
C HIS A 169 -13.89 -6.10 -15.56
N PRO A 170 -14.10 -7.44 -15.48
CA PRO A 170 -15.23 -8.07 -16.14
C PRO A 170 -16.60 -7.49 -15.74
N LEU A 171 -16.69 -6.86 -14.57
CA LEU A 171 -17.89 -6.16 -14.11
C LEU A 171 -18.10 -4.81 -14.84
N GLY A 172 -17.08 -4.27 -15.49
CA GLY A 172 -17.09 -2.98 -16.19
C GLY A 172 -16.05 -2.00 -15.64
N GLU A 173 -16.21 -0.72 -15.97
CA GLU A 173 -15.37 0.35 -15.43
C GLU A 173 -15.76 0.63 -13.97
N ILE A 174 -14.79 0.54 -13.08
CA ILE A 174 -14.97 0.72 -11.64
C ILE A 174 -13.84 1.60 -11.11
N GLU A 175 -14.19 2.50 -10.21
CA GLU A 175 -13.25 3.38 -9.51
C GLU A 175 -13.31 3.17 -8.00
N LEU A 176 -12.17 3.28 -7.34
CA LEU A 176 -12.09 3.46 -5.89
C LEU A 176 -12.26 4.95 -5.56
N GLN A 177 -13.45 5.34 -5.13
CA GLN A 177 -13.78 6.76 -4.91
C GLN A 177 -13.38 7.25 -3.53
N ARG A 178 -13.39 6.41 -2.50
CA ARG A 178 -13.10 6.79 -1.12
C ARG A 178 -12.67 5.61 -0.25
N ALA A 179 -11.82 5.88 0.73
CA ALA A 179 -11.59 5.02 1.88
C ALA A 179 -12.44 5.54 3.05
N VAL A 180 -13.15 4.65 3.73
CA VAL A 180 -14.02 4.99 4.86
C VAL A 180 -13.43 4.37 6.13
N PHE A 181 -13.24 5.18 7.16
CA PHE A 181 -12.70 4.76 8.45
C PHE A 181 -13.76 4.92 9.53
N ALA A 182 -13.93 3.89 10.36
CA ALA A 182 -14.71 3.98 11.59
C ALA A 182 -13.80 4.47 12.72
N VAL A 183 -14.14 5.61 13.31
CA VAL A 183 -13.36 6.24 14.39
C VAL A 183 -14.28 6.64 15.53
N HIS A 184 -13.74 6.76 16.76
CA HIS A 184 -14.51 7.13 17.93
C HIS A 184 -15.05 8.55 17.84
N ASN A 185 -14.24 9.49 17.36
CA ASN A 185 -14.62 10.90 17.25
C ASN A 185 -14.34 11.45 15.84
N PRO A 186 -15.29 11.28 14.89
CA PRO A 186 -15.11 11.75 13.51
C PRO A 186 -14.89 13.26 13.39
N ARG A 187 -15.42 14.07 14.32
CA ARG A 187 -15.23 15.53 14.30
C ARG A 187 -13.79 15.89 14.63
N ALA A 188 -13.21 15.28 15.67
CA ALA A 188 -11.82 15.54 16.03
C ALA A 188 -10.85 15.15 14.90
N VAL A 189 -11.13 14.06 14.18
CA VAL A 189 -10.32 13.63 13.03
C VAL A 189 -10.44 14.61 11.86
N ARG A 190 -11.66 15.12 11.58
CA ARG A 190 -11.89 16.07 10.49
C ARG A 190 -11.23 17.43 10.72
N ASP A 191 -11.26 17.92 11.98
CA ASP A 191 -10.89 19.29 12.34
C ASP A 191 -9.38 19.46 12.62
N ARG A 192 -8.58 18.37 12.45
CA ARG A 192 -7.13 18.35 12.59
C ARG A 192 -6.41 18.45 11.25
#